data_272cf044d9671fa7b209f8d844722d85
#
_entry.id   272cf044d9671fa7b209f8d844722d85
#
_cell.length_a   1.000
_cell.length_b   1.000
_cell.length_c   1.000
_cell.angle_alpha   90.00
_cell.angle_beta   90.00
_cell.angle_gamma   90.00
#
_symmetry.space_group_name_H-M   'P 1'
#
loop_
_entity.id
_entity.type
_entity.pdbx_description
1 polymer ?
#
loop_
_entity_poly.entity_id
_entity_poly.type
_entity_poly.pdbx_seq_one_letter_code
_entity_poly.pdbx_strand_id
1 'polypeptide(L)'
;MAKIKKWIGNLKVAAKLKVYRTSVLVMTAFFVLVALVSTLVIRSNIRNITEVWSPSLEYLQDLEKMTAKYRIKQYQHLVESDAAAMASCEKENDNIESQIKDTLAKLDEIINSNKKAQKGKTDYEKASSAWEEYRSASDEIYKLSRDNKQAEAAKLMIGSAYESNKSFVEKLNTLRDDFQVELDN
;
A
#
# COMPACT_ATOMS: atom_id res chain seq x y z
N MET A 1 -1.97 12.54 -52.00
CA MET A 1 -0.63 11.98 -52.41
C MET A 1 -0.19 12.43 -53.82
N ALA A 2 -1.03 12.40 -54.83
CA ALA A 2 -0.68 12.81 -56.20
C ALA A 2 -0.12 14.21 -56.38
N LYS A 3 -0.68 15.26 -55.69
CA LYS A 3 -0.21 16.65 -55.78
C LYS A 3 1.21 16.84 -55.24
N ILE A 4 1.58 16.16 -54.14
CA ILE A 4 2.92 16.22 -53.50
C ILE A 4 3.97 15.56 -54.42
N LYS A 5 3.63 14.41 -54.99
CA LYS A 5 4.49 13.70 -55.97
C LYS A 5 4.80 14.55 -57.20
N LYS A 6 3.79 15.29 -57.75
CA LYS A 6 3.96 16.18 -58.89
C LYS A 6 4.78 17.44 -58.56
N TRP A 7 4.65 17.99 -57.35
CA TRP A 7 5.42 19.14 -56.89
C TRP A 7 6.91 18.80 -56.71
N ILE A 8 7.23 17.66 -56.06
CA ILE A 8 8.60 17.20 -55.90
C ILE A 8 9.23 16.84 -57.25
N GLY A 9 8.45 16.30 -58.18
CA GLY A 9 8.90 15.96 -59.52
C GLY A 9 9.50 17.15 -60.32
N ASN A 10 8.95 18.33 -60.14
CA ASN A 10 9.33 19.55 -60.87
C ASN A 10 10.48 20.37 -60.27
N LEU A 11 11.01 19.98 -59.08
CA LEU A 11 12.12 20.67 -58.43
C LEU A 11 13.47 20.35 -59.06
N LYS A 12 14.39 21.32 -59.13
CA LYS A 12 15.78 21.08 -59.51
C LYS A 12 16.44 20.10 -58.54
N VAL A 13 17.40 19.32 -58.97
CA VAL A 13 18.06 18.25 -58.17
C VAL A 13 18.54 18.77 -56.79
N ALA A 14 19.15 19.95 -56.76
CA ALA A 14 19.61 20.59 -55.51
C ALA A 14 18.46 20.87 -54.54
N ALA A 15 17.27 21.25 -55.03
CA ALA A 15 16.10 21.50 -54.23
C ALA A 15 15.47 20.20 -53.70
N LYS A 16 15.48 19.13 -54.48
CA LYS A 16 15.08 17.77 -54.05
C LYS A 16 15.95 17.27 -52.90
N LEU A 17 17.26 17.44 -53.00
CA LEU A 17 18.21 17.05 -51.94
C LEU A 17 18.00 17.84 -50.65
N LYS A 18 17.72 19.16 -50.76
CA LYS A 18 17.38 19.98 -49.58
C LYS A 18 16.11 19.48 -48.89
N VAL A 19 15.02 19.27 -49.64
CA VAL A 19 13.75 18.78 -49.09
C VAL A 19 13.95 17.41 -48.43
N TYR A 20 14.66 16.49 -49.05
CA TYR A 20 14.96 15.17 -48.48
C TYR A 20 15.73 15.29 -47.16
N ARG A 21 16.85 16.07 -47.17
CA ARG A 21 17.65 16.30 -45.94
C ARG A 21 16.84 16.93 -44.81
N THR A 22 16.00 17.92 -45.11
CA THR A 22 15.16 18.57 -44.11
C THR A 22 14.12 17.59 -43.57
N SER A 23 13.48 16.80 -44.43
CA SER A 23 12.48 15.81 -43.98
C SER A 23 13.10 14.73 -43.08
N VAL A 24 14.31 14.25 -43.40
CA VAL A 24 15.04 13.31 -42.56
C VAL A 24 15.36 13.91 -41.20
N LEU A 25 15.84 15.18 -41.16
CA LEU A 25 16.13 15.87 -39.90
C LEU A 25 14.87 16.05 -39.07
N VAL A 26 13.74 16.43 -39.65
CA VAL A 26 12.47 16.59 -38.93
C VAL A 26 11.99 15.24 -38.37
N MET A 27 12.07 14.15 -39.18
CA MET A 27 11.71 12.81 -38.71
C MET A 27 12.62 12.38 -37.53
N THR A 28 13.93 12.57 -37.67
CA THR A 28 14.87 12.21 -36.60
C THR A 28 14.58 12.99 -35.32
N ALA A 29 14.36 14.30 -35.43
CA ALA A 29 13.99 15.13 -34.27
C ALA A 29 12.67 14.67 -33.62
N PHE A 30 11.68 14.27 -34.41
CA PHE A 30 10.42 13.73 -33.93
C PHE A 30 10.64 12.41 -33.15
N PHE A 31 11.41 11.48 -33.68
CA PHE A 31 11.71 10.21 -32.99
C PHE A 31 12.50 10.43 -31.69
N VAL A 32 13.46 11.36 -31.69
CA VAL A 32 14.18 11.72 -30.46
C VAL A 32 13.22 12.29 -29.42
N LEU A 33 12.30 13.17 -29.80
CA LEU A 33 11.30 13.73 -28.90
C LEU A 33 10.41 12.62 -28.30
N VAL A 34 9.91 11.72 -29.13
CA VAL A 34 9.08 10.58 -28.69
C VAL A 34 9.87 9.70 -27.71
N ALA A 35 11.13 9.39 -28.02
CA ALA A 35 11.98 8.58 -27.14
C ALA A 35 12.22 9.26 -25.76
N LEU A 36 12.45 10.57 -25.75
CA LEU A 36 12.61 11.35 -24.51
C LEU A 36 11.34 11.32 -23.66
N VAL A 37 10.17 11.60 -24.27
CA VAL A 37 8.89 11.57 -23.55
C VAL A 37 8.61 10.17 -23.00
N SER A 38 8.81 9.13 -23.80
CA SER A 38 8.63 7.74 -23.36
C SER A 38 9.54 7.39 -22.18
N THR A 39 10.80 7.82 -22.21
CA THR A 39 11.75 7.61 -21.11
C THR A 39 11.30 8.30 -19.81
N LEU A 40 10.78 9.52 -19.89
CA LEU A 40 10.27 10.25 -18.72
C LEU A 40 9.04 9.56 -18.12
N VAL A 41 8.13 9.07 -18.95
CA VAL A 41 6.93 8.32 -18.50
C VAL A 41 7.34 7.02 -17.81
N ILE A 42 8.22 6.24 -18.44
CA ILE A 42 8.72 4.98 -17.87
C ILE A 42 9.40 5.24 -16.52
N ARG A 43 10.26 6.24 -16.43
CA ARG A 43 10.94 6.61 -15.17
C ARG A 43 9.94 6.98 -14.07
N SER A 44 8.90 7.74 -14.40
CA SER A 44 7.84 8.10 -13.44
C SER A 44 7.07 6.87 -12.95
N ASN A 45 6.74 5.94 -13.85
CA ASN A 45 6.03 4.73 -13.48
C ASN A 45 6.89 3.81 -12.60
N ILE A 46 8.16 3.57 -12.96
CA ILE A 46 9.10 2.79 -12.14
C ILE A 46 9.21 3.41 -10.74
N ARG A 47 9.33 4.72 -10.64
CA ARG A 47 9.41 5.41 -9.37
C ARG A 47 8.16 5.19 -8.51
N ASN A 48 6.97 5.31 -9.09
CA ASN A 48 5.72 5.04 -8.36
C ASN A 48 5.65 3.58 -7.88
N ILE A 49 6.07 2.62 -8.70
CA ILE A 49 6.10 1.21 -8.32
C ILE A 49 7.04 0.98 -7.13
N THR A 50 8.27 1.50 -7.20
CA THR A 50 9.32 1.20 -6.22
C THR A 50 9.23 2.02 -4.94
N GLU A 51 8.74 3.25 -5.01
CA GLU A 51 8.70 4.15 -3.85
C GLU A 51 7.30 4.23 -3.19
N VAL A 52 6.25 3.81 -3.89
CA VAL A 52 4.87 3.93 -3.40
C VAL A 52 4.19 2.58 -3.30
N TRP A 53 3.94 1.91 -4.42
CA TRP A 53 3.05 0.73 -4.44
C TRP A 53 3.66 -0.49 -3.77
N SER A 54 4.91 -0.85 -4.12
CA SER A 54 5.57 -2.02 -3.52
C SER A 54 5.74 -1.90 -2.01
N PRO A 55 6.26 -0.80 -1.45
CA PRO A 55 6.34 -0.63 0.00
C PRO A 55 4.96 -0.62 0.68
N SER A 56 3.94 0.00 0.05
CA SER A 56 2.59 0.04 0.62
C SER A 56 1.99 -1.35 0.74
N LEU A 57 2.12 -2.18 -0.30
CA LEU A 57 1.63 -3.57 -0.29
C LEU A 57 2.39 -4.42 0.74
N GLU A 58 3.70 -4.23 0.89
CA GLU A 58 4.50 -4.89 1.92
C GLU A 58 4.02 -4.50 3.32
N TYR A 59 3.81 -3.21 3.60
CA TYR A 59 3.31 -2.74 4.89
C TYR A 59 1.92 -3.30 5.21
N LEU A 60 1.01 -3.37 4.23
CA LEU A 60 -0.30 -3.97 4.43
C LEU A 60 -0.21 -5.45 4.76
N GLN A 61 0.67 -6.20 4.08
CA GLN A 61 0.92 -7.61 4.40
C GLN A 61 1.53 -7.80 5.79
N ASP A 62 2.44 -6.93 6.19
CA ASP A 62 3.06 -6.97 7.52
C ASP A 62 2.05 -6.64 8.62
N LEU A 63 1.16 -5.67 8.40
CA LEU A 63 0.05 -5.37 9.32
C LEU A 63 -0.85 -6.60 9.53
N GLU A 64 -1.22 -7.30 8.47
CA GLU A 64 -2.01 -8.55 8.59
C GLU A 64 -1.28 -9.62 9.42
N LYS A 65 0.00 -9.86 9.12
CA LYS A 65 0.83 -10.83 9.86
C LYS A 65 0.97 -10.46 11.33
N MET A 66 1.25 -9.19 11.62
CA MET A 66 1.40 -8.71 12.99
C MET A 66 0.09 -8.80 13.76
N THR A 67 -1.04 -8.47 13.15
CA THR A 67 -2.36 -8.59 13.76
C THR A 67 -2.72 -10.04 14.08
N ALA A 68 -2.37 -10.97 13.18
CA ALA A 68 -2.55 -12.39 13.45
C ALA A 68 -1.69 -12.88 14.63
N LYS A 69 -0.42 -12.44 14.71
CA LYS A 69 0.47 -12.76 15.86
C LYS A 69 -0.07 -12.17 17.15
N TYR A 70 -0.51 -10.92 17.13
CA TYR A 70 -1.13 -10.24 18.27
C TYR A 70 -2.31 -11.06 18.83
N ARG A 71 -3.19 -11.51 17.96
CA ARG A 71 -4.32 -12.36 18.32
C ARG A 71 -3.91 -13.72 18.90
N ILE A 72 -2.88 -14.36 18.34
CA ILE A 72 -2.33 -15.61 18.88
C ILE A 72 -1.83 -15.41 20.31
N LYS A 73 -1.13 -14.31 20.59
CA LYS A 73 -0.65 -14.01 21.95
C LYS A 73 -1.78 -13.74 22.93
N GLN A 74 -2.88 -13.12 22.49
CA GLN A 74 -4.09 -12.99 23.32
C GLN A 74 -4.67 -14.36 23.68
N TYR A 75 -4.76 -15.30 22.74
CA TYR A 75 -5.22 -16.65 23.03
C TYR A 75 -4.25 -17.39 23.98
N GLN A 76 -2.95 -17.22 23.81
CA GLN A 76 -1.95 -17.81 24.71
C GLN A 76 -2.13 -17.27 26.14
N HIS A 77 -2.27 -15.95 26.29
CA HIS A 77 -2.53 -15.31 27.59
C HIS A 77 -3.81 -15.85 28.24
N LEU A 78 -4.86 -16.10 27.46
CA LEU A 78 -6.16 -16.55 27.96
C LEU A 78 -6.13 -17.96 28.53
N VAL A 79 -5.28 -18.84 27.97
CA VAL A 79 -5.15 -20.26 28.39
C VAL A 79 -4.01 -20.46 29.38
N GLU A 80 -3.19 -19.44 29.64
CA GLU A 80 -2.09 -19.49 30.55
C GLU A 80 -2.57 -19.33 32.01
N SER A 81 -1.91 -20.03 32.91
CA SER A 81 -2.19 -19.96 34.36
C SER A 81 -1.03 -19.38 35.17
N ASP A 82 0.16 -19.32 34.59
CA ASP A 82 1.34 -18.74 35.20
C ASP A 82 1.41 -17.24 34.97
N ALA A 83 1.46 -16.45 36.04
CA ALA A 83 1.50 -14.99 35.95
C ALA A 83 2.73 -14.44 35.19
N ALA A 84 3.89 -15.12 35.29
CA ALA A 84 5.08 -14.71 34.56
C ALA A 84 4.95 -14.97 33.06
N ALA A 85 4.34 -16.09 32.67
CA ALA A 85 4.03 -16.39 31.28
C ALA A 85 2.97 -15.44 30.69
N MET A 86 1.93 -15.10 31.48
CA MET A 86 0.95 -14.06 31.09
C MET A 86 1.65 -12.71 30.82
N ALA A 87 2.50 -12.26 31.74
CA ALA A 87 3.24 -11.00 31.58
C ALA A 87 4.19 -11.03 30.36
N SER A 88 4.76 -12.19 30.02
CA SER A 88 5.55 -12.37 28.82
C SER A 88 4.71 -12.20 27.54
N CYS A 89 3.50 -12.76 27.52
CA CYS A 89 2.57 -12.59 26.39
C CYS A 89 2.16 -11.12 26.20
N GLU A 90 1.88 -10.40 27.30
CA GLU A 90 1.55 -8.97 27.25
C GLU A 90 2.72 -8.16 26.68
N LYS A 91 3.94 -8.38 27.21
CA LYS A 91 5.14 -7.68 26.71
C LYS A 91 5.42 -7.95 25.22
N GLU A 92 5.19 -9.18 24.76
CA GLU A 92 5.32 -9.49 23.34
C GLU A 92 4.26 -8.75 22.50
N ASN A 93 3.03 -8.63 23.02
CA ASN A 93 1.98 -7.87 22.35
C ASN A 93 2.22 -6.37 22.34
N ASP A 94 2.76 -5.78 23.41
CA ASP A 94 3.18 -4.38 23.43
C ASP A 94 4.22 -4.09 22.32
N ASN A 95 5.14 -5.02 22.12
CA ASN A 95 6.12 -4.90 21.03
C ASN A 95 5.46 -5.01 19.65
N ILE A 96 4.51 -5.94 19.47
CA ILE A 96 3.76 -6.07 18.21
C ILE A 96 2.92 -4.81 17.95
N GLU A 97 2.27 -4.27 18.97
CA GLU A 97 1.50 -3.04 18.91
C GLU A 97 2.37 -1.86 18.44
N SER A 98 3.55 -1.71 19.02
CA SER A 98 4.52 -0.69 18.57
C SER A 98 4.88 -0.85 17.10
N GLN A 99 5.14 -2.09 16.64
CA GLN A 99 5.44 -2.35 15.24
C GLN A 99 4.26 -2.03 14.32
N ILE A 100 3.03 -2.37 14.72
CA ILE A 100 1.82 -2.03 13.97
C ILE A 100 1.68 -0.52 13.84
N LYS A 101 1.84 0.21 14.94
CA LYS A 101 1.79 1.68 14.96
C LYS A 101 2.83 2.32 14.04
N ASP A 102 4.07 1.83 14.09
CA ASP A 102 5.15 2.32 13.24
C ASP A 102 4.88 2.02 11.76
N THR A 103 4.32 0.86 11.45
CA THR A 103 3.98 0.47 10.08
C THR A 103 2.80 1.28 9.54
N LEU A 104 1.77 1.52 10.36
CA LEU A 104 0.67 2.42 10.01
C LEU A 104 1.18 3.84 9.73
N ALA A 105 2.10 4.36 10.54
CA ALA A 105 2.68 5.69 10.33
C ALA A 105 3.46 5.78 9.00
N LYS A 106 4.22 4.76 8.64
CA LYS A 106 4.92 4.70 7.33
C LYS A 106 3.95 4.66 6.15
N LEU A 107 2.87 3.91 6.29
CA LEU A 107 1.81 3.84 5.28
C LEU A 107 1.11 5.20 5.12
N ASP A 108 0.81 5.88 6.23
CA ASP A 108 0.24 7.23 6.23
C ASP A 108 1.15 8.26 5.54
N GLU A 109 2.46 8.18 5.77
CA GLU A 109 3.46 9.03 5.09
C GLU A 109 3.41 8.85 3.57
N ILE A 110 3.35 7.61 3.08
CA ILE A 110 3.23 7.32 1.64
C ILE A 110 1.91 7.88 1.09
N ILE A 111 0.79 7.64 1.78
CA ILE A 111 -0.53 8.10 1.36
C ILE A 111 -0.57 9.63 1.28
N ASN A 112 -0.03 10.32 2.27
CA ASN A 112 -0.04 11.79 2.30
C ASN A 112 0.97 12.43 1.32
N SER A 113 2.07 11.77 1.00
CA SER A 113 3.10 12.29 0.09
C SER A 113 2.80 12.06 -1.39
N ASN A 114 1.94 11.11 -1.75
CA ASN A 114 1.67 10.75 -3.13
C ASN A 114 0.21 10.95 -3.52
N LYS A 115 -0.03 11.79 -4.56
CA LYS A 115 -1.39 12.11 -5.04
C LYS A 115 -2.22 10.91 -5.49
N LYS A 116 -1.58 9.87 -6.04
CA LYS A 116 -2.28 8.65 -6.44
C LYS A 116 -2.68 7.83 -5.21
N ALA A 117 -1.79 7.71 -4.23
CA ALA A 117 -2.05 6.99 -2.99
C ALA A 117 -3.09 7.68 -2.08
N GLN A 118 -3.27 9.01 -2.21
CA GLN A 118 -4.30 9.78 -1.47
C GLN A 118 -5.73 9.28 -1.68
N LYS A 119 -6.01 8.55 -2.76
CA LYS A 119 -7.31 7.89 -2.96
C LYS A 119 -7.62 6.90 -1.84
N GLY A 120 -6.62 6.20 -1.31
CA GLY A 120 -6.74 5.25 -0.20
C GLY A 120 -6.86 5.88 1.19
N LYS A 121 -6.79 7.22 1.32
CA LYS A 121 -6.74 7.89 2.63
C LYS A 121 -7.94 7.57 3.53
N THR A 122 -9.14 7.59 2.97
CA THR A 122 -10.37 7.30 3.73
C THR A 122 -10.38 5.87 4.26
N ASP A 123 -9.91 4.90 3.47
CA ASP A 123 -9.89 3.49 3.90
C ASP A 123 -8.74 3.22 4.87
N TYR A 124 -7.62 3.93 4.74
CA TYR A 124 -6.56 3.96 5.75
C TYR A 124 -7.07 4.50 7.11
N GLU A 125 -7.78 5.63 7.11
CA GLU A 125 -8.34 6.22 8.34
C GLU A 125 -9.33 5.26 9.02
N LYS A 126 -10.17 4.57 8.25
CA LYS A 126 -11.06 3.53 8.78
C LYS A 126 -10.29 2.33 9.34
N ALA A 127 -9.23 1.88 8.66
CA ALA A 127 -8.36 0.81 9.15
C ALA A 127 -7.69 1.21 10.47
N SER A 128 -7.12 2.40 10.55
CA SER A 128 -6.48 2.92 11.76
C SER A 128 -7.47 2.99 12.93
N SER A 129 -8.70 3.48 12.70
CA SER A 129 -9.75 3.51 13.72
C SER A 129 -10.14 2.11 14.20
N ALA A 130 -10.32 1.16 13.28
CA ALA A 130 -10.65 -0.22 13.61
C ALA A 130 -9.53 -0.92 14.42
N TRP A 131 -8.27 -0.59 14.15
CA TRP A 131 -7.14 -1.05 14.96
C TRP A 131 -7.24 -0.54 16.41
N GLU A 132 -7.49 0.76 16.60
CA GLU A 132 -7.61 1.34 17.96
C GLU A 132 -8.79 0.75 18.74
N GLU A 133 -9.89 0.47 18.08
CA GLU A 133 -11.03 -0.25 18.69
C GLU A 133 -10.64 -1.66 19.13
N TYR A 134 -9.92 -2.40 18.28
CA TYR A 134 -9.44 -3.75 18.59
C TYR A 134 -8.44 -3.74 19.76
N ARG A 135 -7.48 -2.82 19.72
CA ARG A 135 -6.50 -2.63 20.79
C ARG A 135 -7.18 -2.33 22.13
N SER A 136 -8.15 -1.42 22.15
CA SER A 136 -8.89 -1.08 23.36
C SER A 136 -9.66 -2.28 23.94
N ALA A 137 -10.26 -3.12 23.07
CA ALA A 137 -10.91 -4.36 23.52
C ALA A 137 -9.88 -5.36 24.10
N SER A 138 -8.64 -5.33 23.64
CA SER A 138 -7.56 -6.20 24.12
C SER A 138 -7.16 -5.90 25.57
N ASP A 139 -7.13 -4.63 25.97
CA ASP A 139 -6.80 -4.24 27.34
C ASP A 139 -7.79 -4.85 28.35
N GLU A 140 -9.07 -4.90 28.00
CA GLU A 140 -10.09 -5.50 28.86
C GLU A 140 -9.97 -7.03 28.89
N ILE A 141 -9.61 -7.69 27.77
CA ILE A 141 -9.34 -9.12 27.72
C ILE A 141 -8.21 -9.49 28.69
N TYR A 142 -7.09 -8.77 28.66
CA TYR A 142 -5.96 -9.03 29.56
C TYR A 142 -6.33 -8.82 31.04
N LYS A 143 -7.07 -7.76 31.32
CA LYS A 143 -7.55 -7.50 32.69
C LYS A 143 -8.43 -8.62 33.20
N LEU A 144 -9.43 -9.04 32.44
CA LEU A 144 -10.31 -10.14 32.80
C LEU A 144 -9.55 -11.46 32.99
N SER A 145 -8.58 -11.73 32.13
CA SER A 145 -7.75 -12.92 32.20
C SER A 145 -6.88 -12.93 33.46
N ARG A 146 -6.23 -11.82 33.83
CA ARG A 146 -5.48 -11.67 35.10
C ARG A 146 -6.35 -11.84 36.33
N ASP A 147 -7.61 -11.39 36.25
CA ASP A 147 -8.60 -11.52 37.33
C ASP A 147 -9.19 -12.95 37.43
N ASN A 148 -8.66 -13.93 36.70
CA ASN A 148 -9.14 -15.30 36.60
C ASN A 148 -10.59 -15.41 36.08
N LYS A 149 -11.02 -14.46 35.25
CA LYS A 149 -12.33 -14.42 34.60
C LYS A 149 -12.25 -14.91 33.14
N GLN A 150 -11.65 -16.07 32.92
CA GLN A 150 -11.37 -16.61 31.58
C GLN A 150 -12.61 -16.73 30.70
N ALA A 151 -13.78 -17.11 31.29
CA ALA A 151 -15.01 -17.23 30.53
C ALA A 151 -15.49 -15.87 30.00
N GLU A 152 -15.36 -14.79 30.79
CA GLU A 152 -15.70 -13.43 30.36
C GLU A 152 -14.71 -12.91 29.33
N ALA A 153 -13.42 -13.11 29.56
CA ALA A 153 -12.37 -12.75 28.61
C ALA A 153 -12.52 -13.49 27.25
N ALA A 154 -12.81 -14.80 27.31
CA ALA A 154 -13.09 -15.58 26.11
C ALA A 154 -14.31 -15.08 25.34
N LYS A 155 -15.39 -14.72 26.05
CA LYS A 155 -16.60 -14.16 25.42
C LYS A 155 -16.29 -12.83 24.70
N LEU A 156 -15.48 -11.97 25.31
CA LEU A 156 -15.06 -10.71 24.68
C LEU A 156 -14.16 -10.99 23.45
N MET A 157 -13.23 -11.93 23.57
CA MET A 157 -12.28 -12.34 22.52
C MET A 157 -12.98 -12.88 21.25
N ILE A 158 -14.06 -13.65 21.39
CA ILE A 158 -14.83 -14.20 20.27
C ILE A 158 -16.03 -13.30 19.86
N GLY A 159 -16.35 -12.27 20.65
CA GLY A 159 -17.40 -11.28 20.40
C GLY A 159 -16.85 -9.99 19.80
N SER A 160 -16.93 -8.89 20.56
CA SER A 160 -16.58 -7.55 20.04
C SER A 160 -15.14 -7.42 19.59
N ALA A 161 -14.18 -8.02 20.27
CA ALA A 161 -12.79 -8.00 19.85
C ALA A 161 -12.57 -8.75 18.51
N TYR A 162 -13.35 -9.81 18.27
CA TYR A 162 -13.32 -10.48 16.96
C TYR A 162 -13.86 -9.58 15.86
N GLU A 163 -14.98 -8.91 16.09
CA GLU A 163 -15.59 -8.03 15.07
C GLU A 163 -14.67 -6.83 14.76
N SER A 164 -14.06 -6.21 15.77
CA SER A 164 -13.09 -5.12 15.55
C SER A 164 -11.85 -5.61 14.79
N ASN A 165 -11.31 -6.79 15.13
CA ASN A 165 -10.20 -7.40 14.39
C ASN A 165 -10.58 -7.68 12.92
N LYS A 166 -11.76 -8.28 12.70
CA LYS A 166 -12.29 -8.55 11.37
C LYS A 166 -12.45 -7.27 10.56
N SER A 167 -13.03 -6.24 11.16
CA SER A 167 -13.17 -4.92 10.53
C SER A 167 -11.82 -4.35 10.12
N PHE A 168 -10.81 -4.41 10.99
CA PHE A 168 -9.45 -3.96 10.67
C PHE A 168 -8.88 -4.70 9.44
N VAL A 169 -8.90 -6.03 9.46
CA VAL A 169 -8.38 -6.86 8.35
C VAL A 169 -9.14 -6.59 7.04
N GLU A 170 -10.47 -6.44 7.09
CA GLU A 170 -11.27 -6.10 5.91
C GLU A 170 -10.88 -4.73 5.32
N LYS A 171 -10.57 -3.74 6.15
CA LYS A 171 -10.13 -2.43 5.67
C LYS A 171 -8.71 -2.48 5.09
N LEU A 172 -7.80 -3.26 5.68
CA LEU A 172 -6.48 -3.50 5.08
C LEU A 172 -6.61 -4.18 3.71
N ASN A 173 -7.50 -5.17 3.57
CA ASN A 173 -7.76 -5.84 2.30
C ASN A 173 -8.31 -4.88 1.24
N THR A 174 -9.29 -4.04 1.60
CA THR A 174 -9.83 -3.02 0.69
C THR A 174 -8.71 -2.09 0.18
N LEU A 175 -7.89 -1.59 1.10
CA LEU A 175 -6.76 -0.70 0.75
C LEU A 175 -5.71 -1.40 -0.11
N ARG A 176 -5.46 -2.69 0.14
CA ARG A 176 -4.55 -3.50 -0.68
C ARG A 176 -5.07 -3.67 -2.10
N ASP A 177 -6.36 -3.98 -2.25
CA ASP A 177 -6.99 -4.17 -3.56
C ASP A 177 -6.95 -2.87 -4.37
N ASP A 178 -7.22 -1.73 -3.74
CA ASP A 178 -7.11 -0.41 -4.37
C ASP A 178 -5.68 -0.11 -4.86
N PHE A 179 -4.67 -0.42 -4.04
CA PHE A 179 -3.27 -0.20 -4.40
C PHE A 179 -2.79 -1.18 -5.47
N GLN A 180 -3.29 -2.42 -5.47
CA GLN A 180 -2.98 -3.39 -6.50
C GLN A 180 -3.53 -2.95 -7.87
N VAL A 181 -4.73 -2.42 -7.92
CA VAL A 181 -5.32 -1.86 -9.16
C VAL A 181 -4.49 -0.71 -9.73
N GLU A 182 -3.96 0.16 -8.85
CA GLU A 182 -3.09 1.28 -9.27
C GLU A 182 -1.68 0.81 -9.70
N LEU A 183 -1.21 -0.34 -9.20
CA LEU A 183 0.04 -0.96 -9.62
C LEU A 183 -0.07 -1.58 -11.02
N ASP A 184 -1.23 -2.16 -11.34
CA ASP A 184 -1.47 -2.86 -12.61
C ASP A 184 -1.82 -1.90 -13.78
N ASN A 185 -2.06 -0.59 -13.52
CA ASN A 185 -2.36 0.48 -14.50
C ASN A 185 -1.13 1.33 -14.84
#